data_83642186a6a07e34835466493d62a426
#
_entry.id   83642186a6a07e34835466493d62a426
#
_cell.length_a   1.000
_cell.length_b   1.000
_cell.length_c   1.000
_cell.angle_alpha   90.00
_cell.angle_beta   90.00
_cell.angle_gamma   90.00
#
_symmetry.space_group_name_H-M   'P 1'
#
loop_
_entity.id
_entity.type
_entity.pdbx_description
1 polymer ?
#
loop_
_entity_poly.entity_id
_entity_poly.type
_entity_poly.pdbx_seq_one_letter_code
_entity_poly.pdbx_strand_id
1 'polypeptide(L)' 'MQLSIIVPTFNEAPNVAELVRRVAAATQGMDAEIIFVDDSTDATPDVIREVAASAAVPVRLIHRDHPVGGL' A
#
# COMPACT_ATOMS: atom_id res chain seq x y z
N MET A 1 -21.06 -2.91 -0.79
CA MET A 1 -20.08 -3.62 -1.62
C MET A 1 -18.68 -3.22 -1.19
N GLN A 2 -17.79 -4.19 -1.02
CA GLN A 2 -16.42 -3.90 -0.63
C GLN A 2 -15.52 -3.83 -1.87
N LEU A 3 -14.60 -2.88 -1.85
CA LEU A 3 -13.64 -2.67 -2.92
C LEU A 3 -12.23 -2.87 -2.38
N SER A 4 -11.48 -3.76 -2.99
CA SER A 4 -10.07 -3.97 -2.64
C SER A 4 -9.22 -3.42 -3.77
N ILE A 5 -8.31 -2.50 -3.43
CA ILE A 5 -7.44 -1.87 -4.41
C ILE A 5 -6.04 -2.44 -4.23
N ILE A 6 -5.57 -3.17 -5.24
CA ILE A 6 -4.28 -3.83 -5.20
C ILE A 6 -3.25 -2.90 -5.84
N VAL A 7 -2.20 -2.57 -5.09
CA VAL A 7 -1.17 -1.64 -5.56
C VAL A 7 0.19 -2.33 -5.47
N PRO A 8 0.79 -2.67 -6.61
CA PRO A 8 2.16 -3.17 -6.60
C PRO A 8 3.13 -2.01 -6.38
N THR A 9 4.13 -2.22 -5.53
CA THR A 9 5.14 -1.20 -5.28
C THR A 9 6.54 -1.77 -5.41
N PHE A 10 7.45 -0.90 -5.85
CA PHE A 10 8.87 -1.20 -5.92
C PHE A 10 9.63 0.10 -5.68
N ASN A 11 10.24 0.21 -4.49
CA ASN A 11 11.03 1.39 -4.11
C ASN A 11 10.25 2.70 -4.28
N GLU A 12 9.03 2.72 -3.71
CA GLU A 12 8.10 3.83 -3.87
C GLU A 12 7.91 4.65 -2.59
N ALA A 13 8.83 4.53 -1.64
CA ALA A 13 8.66 5.17 -0.33
C ALA A 13 8.19 6.62 -0.40
N PRO A 14 8.76 7.48 -1.28
CA PRO A 14 8.35 8.88 -1.31
C PRO A 14 6.90 9.10 -1.75
N ASN A 15 6.29 8.11 -2.40
CA ASN A 15 4.97 8.28 -3.02
C ASN A 15 3.85 7.59 -2.26
N VAL A 16 4.17 6.80 -1.23
CA VAL A 16 3.16 5.97 -0.57
C VAL A 16 2.10 6.82 0.12
N ALA A 17 2.51 7.80 0.90
CA ALA A 17 1.56 8.63 1.66
C ALA A 17 0.61 9.36 0.71
N GLU A 18 1.15 9.92 -0.37
CA GLU A 18 0.33 10.63 -1.35
C GLU A 18 -0.67 9.70 -2.03
N LEU A 19 -0.22 8.51 -2.40
CA LEU A 19 -1.11 7.54 -3.03
C LEU A 19 -2.26 7.16 -2.11
N VAL A 20 -1.96 6.85 -0.86
CA VAL A 20 -2.98 6.47 0.11
C VAL A 20 -3.98 7.61 0.30
N ARG A 21 -3.49 8.84 0.40
CA ARG A 21 -4.35 10.00 0.58
C ARG A 21 -5.30 10.18 -0.60
N ARG A 22 -4.79 10.01 -1.83
CA ARG A 22 -5.61 10.16 -3.03
C ARG A 22 -6.65 9.06 -3.13
N VAL A 23 -6.27 7.83 -2.82
CA VAL A 23 -7.22 6.72 -2.85
C VAL A 23 -8.29 6.91 -1.79
N ALA A 24 -7.91 7.33 -0.59
CA ALA A 24 -8.86 7.57 0.49
C ALA A 24 -9.89 8.63 0.07
N ALA A 25 -9.44 9.70 -0.58
CA ALA A 25 -10.35 10.74 -1.04
C ALA A 25 -11.27 10.22 -2.13
N ALA A 26 -10.75 9.44 -3.06
CA ALA A 26 -11.53 8.92 -4.19
C ALA A 26 -12.56 7.89 -3.75
N THR A 27 -12.31 7.19 -2.66
CA THR A 27 -13.21 6.13 -2.17
C THR A 27 -14.02 6.57 -0.97
N GLN A 28 -14.08 7.86 -0.71
CA GLN A 28 -14.82 8.38 0.43
C GLN A 28 -16.29 7.96 0.36
N GLY A 29 -16.80 7.44 1.46
CA GLY A 29 -18.17 6.92 1.50
C GLY A 29 -18.31 5.50 0.99
N MET A 30 -17.22 4.90 0.51
CA MET A 30 -17.22 3.53 0.02
C MET A 30 -16.55 2.60 1.04
N ASP A 31 -16.90 1.32 0.98
CA ASP A 31 -16.26 0.30 1.79
C ASP A 31 -15.04 -0.21 1.03
N ALA A 32 -13.90 0.41 1.24
CA ALA A 32 -12.69 0.15 0.47
C ALA A 32 -11.49 -0.15 1.35
N GLU A 33 -10.56 -0.92 0.81
CA GLU A 33 -9.26 -1.17 1.44
C GLU A 33 -8.17 -1.10 0.38
N ILE A 34 -6.96 -0.80 0.81
CA ILE A 34 -5.78 -0.79 -0.05
C ILE A 34 -4.88 -1.95 0.36
N ILE A 35 -4.44 -2.74 -0.60
CA ILE A 35 -3.51 -3.84 -0.37
C ILE A 35 -2.25 -3.57 -1.20
N PHE A 36 -1.15 -3.26 -0.50
CA PHE A 36 0.13 -3.09 -1.17
C PHE A 36 0.81 -4.45 -1.30
N VAL A 37 1.21 -4.79 -2.52
CA VAL A 37 2.05 -5.96 -2.78
C VAL A 37 3.42 -5.42 -3.10
N ASP A 38 4.34 -5.52 -2.14
CA ASP A 38 5.60 -4.79 -2.19
C ASP A 38 6.79 -5.71 -2.41
N ASP A 39 7.59 -5.37 -3.41
CA ASP A 39 8.85 -6.08 -3.73
C ASP A 39 10.06 -5.18 -3.52
N SER A 40 9.94 -4.15 -2.69
CA SER A 40 10.99 -3.15 -2.52
C SER A 40 12.19 -3.69 -1.76
N THR A 41 13.34 -3.11 -2.05
CA THR A 41 14.57 -3.37 -1.31
C THR A 41 14.98 -2.19 -0.44
N ASP A 42 14.20 -1.12 -0.44
CA ASP A 42 14.45 0.06 0.38
C ASP A 42 13.50 0.10 1.58
N ALA A 43 13.23 1.28 2.13
CA ALA A 43 12.37 1.46 3.29
C ALA A 43 10.88 1.50 2.95
N THR A 44 10.47 1.20 1.72
CA THR A 44 9.07 1.28 1.31
C THR A 44 8.14 0.48 2.24
N PRO A 45 8.46 -0.79 2.61
CA PRO A 45 7.56 -1.52 3.50
C PRO A 45 7.35 -0.83 4.83
N ASP A 46 8.40 -0.23 5.39
CA ASP A 46 8.29 0.48 6.66
C ASP A 46 7.43 1.72 6.52
N VAL A 47 7.56 2.43 5.41
CA VAL A 47 6.74 3.61 5.12
C VAL A 47 5.28 3.20 4.99
N ILE A 48 4.99 2.08 4.32
CA ILE A 48 3.62 1.60 4.18
C ILE A 48 3.01 1.30 5.55
N ARG A 49 3.78 0.64 6.43
CA ARG A 49 3.29 0.34 7.78
C ARG A 49 3.00 1.62 8.56
N GLU A 50 3.87 2.61 8.42
CA GLU A 50 3.72 3.88 9.10
C GLU A 50 2.49 4.64 8.60
N VAL A 51 2.31 4.68 7.28
CA VAL A 51 1.16 5.34 6.68
C VAL A 51 -0.14 4.62 7.06
N ALA A 52 -0.10 3.28 7.11
CA ALA A 52 -1.27 2.48 7.46
C ALA A 52 -1.78 2.81 8.86
N ALA A 53 -0.88 3.17 9.77
CA ALA A 53 -1.26 3.45 11.15
C ALA A 53 -2.18 4.67 11.28
N SER A 54 -2.14 5.59 10.31
CA SER A 54 -2.93 6.82 10.38
C SER A 54 -3.81 7.03 9.15
N ALA A 55 -3.91 6.02 8.28
CA ALA A 55 -4.68 6.17 7.05
C ALA A 55 -6.17 6.22 7.34
N ALA A 56 -6.91 6.94 6.49
CA ALA A 56 -8.37 7.04 6.59
C ALA A 56 -9.08 5.80 6.06
N VAL A 57 -8.37 4.93 5.34
CA VAL A 57 -8.90 3.65 4.85
C VAL A 57 -8.02 2.53 5.38
N PRO A 58 -8.54 1.31 5.49
CA PRO A 58 -7.70 0.17 5.86
C PRO A 58 -6.59 -0.05 4.83
N VAL A 59 -5.36 -0.22 5.31
CA VAL A 59 -4.20 -0.45 4.46
C VAL A 59 -3.54 -1.74 4.93
N ARG A 60 -3.31 -2.66 4.01
CA ARG A 60 -2.63 -3.92 4.28
C ARG A 60 -1.37 -4.00 3.45
N LEU A 61 -0.37 -4.70 3.97
CA LEU A 61 0.90 -4.86 3.30
C LEU A 61 1.20 -6.34 3.14
N ILE A 62 1.51 -6.72 1.92
CA ILE A 62 2.10 -8.02 1.60
C ILE A 62 3.49 -7.73 1.06
N HIS A 63 4.51 -7.97 1.86
CA HIS A 63 5.89 -7.73 1.44
C HIS A 63 6.54 -9.05 1.05
N ARG A 64 7.12 -9.06 -0.14
CA ARG A 64 7.84 -10.22 -0.66
C ARG A 64 9.31 -9.88 -0.67
N ASP A 65 10.08 -10.55 0.13
CA ASP A 65 11.48 -10.25 0.22
C ASP A 65 12.34 -11.25 -0.48
N HIS A 66 11.94 -11.83 -1.48
CA HIS A 66 12.77 -12.50 -2.17
C HIS A 66 12.55 -12.92 -3.34
N PRO A 67 12.89 -12.72 -3.56
CA PRO A 67 12.90 -12.83 -4.52
C PRO A 67 13.26 -13.61 -5.49
N VAL A 68 13.45 -13.95 -5.70
CA VAL A 68 13.88 -14.51 -6.45
C VAL A 68 13.53 -14.98 -7.35
N GLY A 69 13.56 -14.79 -7.50
CA GLY A 69 13.36 -15.10 -8.30
C GLY A 69 12.67 -15.81 -8.60
N GLY A 70 12.40 -15.87 -8.42
CA GLY A 70 11.85 -16.29 -8.53
C GLY A 70 11.00 -16.56 -8.71
N LEU A 71 10.92 -16.61 -8.73
CA LEU A 71 10.22 -16.66 -8.74
C LEU A 71 9.92 -16.83 -8.84
#